data_4bca16028b8f6ab5913279718b5fc312
#
_entry.id   4bca16028b8f6ab5913279718b5fc312
#
_cell.length_a   1.000
_cell.length_b   1.000
_cell.length_c   1.000
_cell.angle_alpha   90.00
_cell.angle_beta   90.00
_cell.angle_gamma   90.00
#
_symmetry.space_group_name_H-M   'P 1'
#
loop_
_entity.id
_entity.type
_entity.pdbx_description
1 polymer ?
#
loop_
_entity_poly.entity_id
_entity_poly.type
_entity_poly.pdbx_seq_one_letter_code
_entity_poly.pdbx_strand_id
1 'polypeptide(L)'
;MLRYLTATELANGFANRYLLIAVQRSKLLPFGSALDQERLADIRDATRLALRFATEHRPISFDDDARERWIEAYSELTADRPGLAGAATARAEAHTVRLALTYALLDRSERICLEHLEAALAV
;
A
#
# COMPACT_ATOMS: atom_id res chain seq x y z
N MET A 1 1.04 -15.83 -12.76
CA MET A 1 -0.24 -15.31 -12.25
C MET A 1 -1.15 -14.81 -13.38
N LEU A 2 -0.70 -13.92 -14.26
CA LEU A 2 -1.50 -13.38 -15.36
C LEU A 2 -2.06 -14.41 -16.38
N ARG A 3 -1.48 -15.60 -16.48
CA ARG A 3 -1.97 -16.69 -17.36
C ARG A 3 -3.32 -17.30 -16.93
N TYR A 4 -3.76 -17.04 -15.71
CA TYR A 4 -4.98 -17.63 -15.12
C TYR A 4 -6.10 -16.62 -14.91
N LEU A 5 -5.85 -15.33 -15.16
CA LEU A 5 -6.90 -14.32 -15.12
C LEU A 5 -7.71 -14.37 -16.42
N THR A 6 -8.95 -14.76 -16.31
CA THR A 6 -9.88 -14.76 -17.45
C THR A 6 -10.37 -13.33 -17.76
N ALA A 7 -10.84 -13.10 -18.99
CA ALA A 7 -11.45 -11.83 -19.35
C ALA A 7 -12.63 -11.47 -18.44
N THR A 8 -13.37 -12.47 -17.97
CA THR A 8 -14.49 -12.30 -17.04
C THR A 8 -14.03 -11.82 -15.67
N GLU A 9 -12.93 -12.37 -15.13
CA GLU A 9 -12.38 -11.97 -13.82
C GLU A 9 -11.79 -10.55 -13.85
N LEU A 10 -11.29 -10.12 -15.02
CA LEU A 10 -10.88 -8.75 -15.25
C LEU A 10 -12.07 -7.79 -15.33
N ALA A 11 -13.11 -8.19 -16.07
CA ALA A 11 -14.31 -7.37 -16.27
C ALA A 11 -15.14 -7.19 -14.98
N ASN A 12 -15.17 -8.19 -14.08
CA ASN A 12 -15.89 -8.12 -12.81
C ASN A 12 -15.12 -7.42 -11.67
N GLY A 13 -13.94 -6.90 -11.96
CA GLY A 13 -13.13 -6.16 -11.00
C GLY A 13 -12.44 -7.04 -9.94
N PHE A 14 -12.29 -8.35 -10.18
CA PHE A 14 -11.57 -9.24 -9.25
C PHE A 14 -10.10 -8.83 -9.12
N ALA A 15 -9.41 -8.59 -10.24
CA ALA A 15 -7.99 -8.29 -10.26
C ALA A 15 -7.64 -6.97 -9.54
N ASN A 16 -8.47 -5.94 -9.66
CA ASN A 16 -8.21 -4.63 -9.07
C ASN A 16 -8.50 -4.53 -7.57
N ARG A 17 -8.98 -5.63 -6.94
CA ARG A 17 -9.12 -5.72 -5.48
C ARG A 17 -7.83 -6.10 -4.79
N TYR A 18 -6.84 -6.58 -5.55
CA TYR A 18 -5.52 -6.97 -5.05
C TYR A 18 -4.49 -5.92 -5.42
N LEU A 19 -3.62 -5.59 -4.50
CA LEU A 19 -2.42 -4.83 -4.80
C LEU A 19 -1.39 -5.79 -5.44
N LEU A 20 -1.13 -5.60 -6.73
CA LEU A 20 -0.19 -6.43 -7.48
C LEU A 20 1.16 -5.73 -7.54
N ILE A 21 2.15 -6.26 -6.83
CA ILE A 21 3.50 -5.70 -6.80
C ILE A 21 4.42 -6.55 -7.68
N ALA A 22 5.03 -5.91 -8.68
CA ALA A 22 6.04 -6.55 -9.50
C ALA A 22 7.39 -6.50 -8.79
N VAL A 23 7.95 -7.66 -8.47
CA VAL A 23 9.24 -7.75 -7.79
C VAL A 23 10.25 -8.56 -8.60
N GLN A 24 11.50 -8.13 -8.55
CA GLN A 24 12.62 -8.87 -9.13
C GLN A 24 13.56 -9.34 -8.01
N ARG A 25 13.97 -10.60 -8.10
CA ARG A 25 14.93 -11.14 -7.13
C ARG A 25 16.28 -10.43 -7.28
N SER A 26 16.75 -9.79 -6.22
CA SER A 26 18.04 -9.10 -6.19
C SER A 26 19.21 -10.04 -5.84
N LYS A 27 18.95 -11.12 -5.08
CA LYS A 27 19.99 -12.06 -4.61
C LYS A 27 19.48 -13.51 -4.67
N LEU A 28 20.37 -14.44 -5.01
CA LEU A 28 20.14 -15.86 -4.85
C LEU A 28 20.62 -16.27 -3.46
N LEU A 29 19.68 -16.68 -2.61
CA LEU A 29 19.94 -17.16 -1.26
C LEU A 29 19.46 -18.61 -1.18
N PRO A 30 20.33 -19.60 -1.52
CA PRO A 30 19.95 -21.03 -1.52
C PRO A 30 19.71 -21.56 -0.12
N PHE A 31 20.31 -20.95 0.88
CA PHE A 31 20.08 -21.28 2.28
C PHE A 31 19.51 -20.06 2.99
N GLY A 32 18.46 -20.28 3.80
CA GLY A 32 17.91 -19.21 4.65
C GLY A 32 18.94 -18.73 5.67
N SER A 33 18.88 -17.47 6.05
CA SER A 33 19.65 -16.94 7.19
C SER A 33 18.94 -17.28 8.51
N ALA A 34 19.73 -17.37 9.60
CA ALA A 34 19.15 -17.41 10.93
C ALA A 34 18.38 -16.12 11.20
N LEU A 35 17.21 -16.26 11.82
CA LEU A 35 16.41 -15.11 12.24
C LEU A 35 17.09 -14.45 13.46
N ASP A 36 17.32 -13.17 13.37
CA ASP A 36 17.73 -12.35 14.49
C ASP A 36 16.55 -12.20 15.47
N GLN A 37 16.65 -12.87 16.61
CA GLN A 37 15.56 -12.93 17.60
C GLN A 37 15.34 -11.57 18.28
N GLU A 38 16.37 -10.78 18.47
CA GLU A 38 16.28 -9.44 19.05
C GLU A 38 15.53 -8.52 18.10
N ARG A 39 15.92 -8.49 16.83
CA ARG A 39 15.24 -7.71 15.80
C ARG A 39 13.79 -8.14 15.59
N LEU A 40 13.48 -9.43 15.69
CA LEU A 40 12.09 -9.92 15.65
C LEU A 40 11.28 -9.43 16.85
N ALA A 41 11.89 -9.39 18.05
CA ALA A 41 11.24 -8.88 19.23
C ALA A 41 10.91 -7.38 19.08
N ASP A 42 11.83 -6.58 18.55
CA ASP A 42 11.62 -5.15 18.29
C ASP A 42 10.48 -4.92 17.30
N ILE A 43 10.47 -5.65 16.18
CA ILE A 43 9.41 -5.55 15.17
C ILE A 43 8.06 -5.94 15.77
N ARG A 44 8.02 -7.02 16.55
CA ARG A 44 6.80 -7.46 17.23
C ARG A 44 6.25 -6.40 18.18
N ASP A 45 7.12 -5.79 18.98
CA ASP A 45 6.71 -4.82 19.98
C ASP A 45 6.28 -3.49 19.33
N ALA A 46 6.99 -3.03 18.28
CA ALA A 46 6.56 -1.91 17.46
C ALA A 46 5.19 -2.16 16.81
N THR A 47 4.97 -3.35 16.25
CA THR A 47 3.68 -3.74 15.65
C THR A 47 2.55 -3.75 16.69
N ARG A 48 2.80 -4.24 17.90
CA ARG A 48 1.80 -4.21 18.99
C ARG A 48 1.40 -2.79 19.37
N LEU A 49 2.36 -1.87 19.44
CA LEU A 49 2.09 -0.46 19.72
C LEU A 49 1.26 0.18 18.61
N ALA A 50 1.59 -0.08 17.35
CA ALA A 50 0.84 0.42 16.20
C ALA A 50 -0.61 -0.15 16.19
N LEU A 51 -0.79 -1.44 16.49
CA LEU A 51 -2.12 -2.05 16.59
C LEU A 51 -2.97 -1.43 17.72
N ARG A 52 -2.38 -1.16 18.88
CA ARG A 52 -3.09 -0.47 19.97
C ARG A 52 -3.54 0.91 19.53
N PHE A 53 -2.64 1.67 18.93
CA PHE A 53 -2.95 2.99 18.37
C PHE A 53 -4.09 2.92 17.34
N ALA A 54 -4.04 1.95 16.41
CA ALA A 54 -5.04 1.77 15.36
C ALA A 54 -6.42 1.35 15.88
N THR A 55 -6.51 0.71 17.07
CA THR A 55 -7.80 0.34 17.69
C THR A 55 -8.50 1.51 18.36
N GLU A 56 -7.84 2.61 18.59
CA GLU A 56 -8.48 3.85 19.04
C GLU A 56 -9.31 4.42 17.90
N HIS A 57 -10.63 4.31 18.00
CA HIS A 57 -11.56 4.74 16.95
C HIS A 57 -11.55 6.25 16.81
N ARG A 58 -10.75 6.75 15.85
CA ARG A 58 -10.66 8.17 15.49
C ARG A 58 -10.59 8.34 13.97
N PRO A 59 -11.15 9.41 13.42
CA PRO A 59 -10.96 9.73 12.02
C PRO A 59 -9.50 10.17 11.78
N ILE A 60 -8.83 9.58 10.80
CA ILE A 60 -7.52 10.00 10.33
C ILE A 60 -7.69 10.68 8.98
N SER A 61 -7.20 11.90 8.84
CA SER A 61 -7.27 12.70 7.62
C SER A 61 -5.87 13.05 7.11
N PHE A 62 -5.78 13.51 5.89
CA PHE A 62 -4.56 14.13 5.38
C PHE A 62 -4.25 15.43 6.14
N ASP A 63 -2.96 15.71 6.36
CA ASP A 63 -2.51 17.07 6.64
C ASP A 63 -2.56 17.94 5.37
N ASP A 64 -2.20 19.21 5.48
CA ASP A 64 -2.37 20.17 4.37
C ASP A 64 -1.42 19.84 3.21
N ASP A 65 -0.16 19.50 3.47
CA ASP A 65 0.85 19.16 2.46
C ASP A 65 0.48 17.86 1.73
N ALA A 66 0.08 16.82 2.46
CA ALA A 66 -0.38 15.59 1.87
C ALA A 66 -1.68 15.77 1.06
N ARG A 67 -2.55 16.68 1.47
CA ARG A 67 -3.77 17.02 0.73
C ARG A 67 -3.45 17.67 -0.61
N GLU A 68 -2.55 18.64 -0.64
CA GLU A 68 -2.12 19.29 -1.88
C GLU A 68 -1.50 18.27 -2.82
N ARG A 69 -0.59 17.46 -2.31
CA ARG A 69 0.06 16.39 -3.09
C ARG A 69 -0.93 15.34 -3.60
N TRP A 70 -1.94 15.00 -2.81
CA TRP A 70 -3.00 14.08 -3.21
C TRP A 70 -3.81 14.62 -4.38
N ILE A 71 -4.17 15.90 -4.36
CA ILE A 71 -4.91 16.55 -5.46
C ILE A 71 -4.12 16.46 -6.76
N GLU A 72 -2.81 16.69 -6.73
CA GLU A 72 -1.93 16.56 -7.89
C GLU A 72 -1.89 15.13 -8.43
N ALA A 73 -1.69 14.14 -7.54
CA ALA A 73 -1.57 12.74 -7.93
C ALA A 73 -2.88 12.11 -8.41
N TYR A 74 -4.02 12.60 -7.93
CA TYR A 74 -5.33 12.00 -8.14
C TYR A 74 -5.70 11.88 -9.62
N SER A 75 -5.41 12.90 -10.42
CA SER A 75 -5.72 12.91 -11.85
C SER A 75 -4.98 11.81 -12.62
N GLU A 76 -3.72 11.52 -12.24
CA GLU A 76 -2.91 10.47 -12.85
C GLU A 76 -3.37 9.08 -12.39
N LEU A 77 -3.69 8.91 -11.11
CA LEU A 77 -4.13 7.65 -10.53
C LEU A 77 -5.50 7.21 -11.06
N THR A 78 -6.37 8.16 -11.39
CA THR A 78 -7.72 7.92 -11.92
C THR A 78 -7.80 7.95 -13.45
N ALA A 79 -6.68 8.22 -14.13
CA ALA A 79 -6.64 8.22 -15.59
C ALA A 79 -7.06 6.86 -16.17
N ASP A 80 -7.98 6.89 -17.14
CA ASP A 80 -8.43 5.68 -17.83
C ASP A 80 -7.27 5.08 -18.64
N ARG A 81 -6.96 3.83 -18.38
CA ARG A 81 -5.89 3.08 -19.07
C ARG A 81 -6.50 1.86 -19.73
N PRO A 82 -6.35 1.71 -21.07
CA PRO A 82 -6.93 0.58 -21.77
C PRO A 82 -6.22 -0.74 -21.42
N GLY A 83 -6.96 -1.84 -21.62
CA GLY A 83 -6.41 -3.19 -21.56
C GLY A 83 -6.21 -3.74 -20.14
N LEU A 84 -5.38 -4.79 -20.07
CA LEU A 84 -5.14 -5.55 -18.84
C LEU A 84 -4.53 -4.70 -17.72
N ALA A 85 -3.58 -3.83 -18.07
CA ALA A 85 -2.94 -2.95 -17.13
C ALA A 85 -3.96 -1.98 -16.49
N GLY A 86 -4.83 -1.37 -17.30
CA GLY A 86 -5.89 -0.49 -16.81
C GLY A 86 -6.86 -1.22 -15.89
N ALA A 87 -7.31 -2.43 -16.27
CA ALA A 87 -8.17 -3.23 -15.41
C ALA A 87 -7.53 -3.57 -14.06
N ALA A 88 -6.22 -3.84 -14.03
CA ALA A 88 -5.48 -4.15 -12.79
C ALA A 88 -5.26 -2.91 -11.91
N THR A 89 -5.10 -1.73 -12.52
CA THR A 89 -4.85 -0.45 -11.80
C THR A 89 -6.09 0.41 -11.60
N ALA A 90 -7.27 -0.07 -11.96
CA ALA A 90 -8.53 0.70 -11.90
C ALA A 90 -8.96 1.14 -10.47
N ARG A 91 -8.19 0.80 -9.44
CA ARG A 91 -8.36 1.23 -8.05
C ARG A 91 -7.07 1.75 -7.44
N ALA A 92 -6.16 2.26 -8.26
CA ALA A 92 -4.87 2.75 -7.79
C ALA A 92 -5.04 3.82 -6.71
N GLU A 93 -5.99 4.75 -6.86
CA GLU A 93 -6.29 5.79 -5.88
C GLU A 93 -6.73 5.19 -4.53
N ALA A 94 -7.58 4.17 -4.54
CA ALA A 94 -8.06 3.53 -3.31
C ALA A 94 -6.94 2.73 -2.62
N HIS A 95 -6.05 2.09 -3.39
CA HIS A 95 -4.90 1.39 -2.84
C HIS A 95 -3.87 2.35 -2.25
N THR A 96 -3.60 3.46 -2.92
CA THR A 96 -2.68 4.51 -2.43
C THR A 96 -3.15 5.07 -1.09
N VAL A 97 -4.43 5.44 -0.96
CA VAL A 97 -4.98 5.94 0.31
C VAL A 97 -4.88 4.90 1.43
N ARG A 98 -5.18 3.62 1.13
CA ARG A 98 -5.07 2.54 2.13
C ARG A 98 -3.64 2.30 2.57
N LEU A 99 -2.68 2.35 1.65
CA LEU A 99 -1.26 2.23 1.98
C LEU A 99 -0.79 3.41 2.82
N ALA A 100 -1.10 4.65 2.41
CA ALA A 100 -0.75 5.85 3.16
C ALA A 100 -1.33 5.82 4.57
N LEU A 101 -2.61 5.42 4.72
CA LEU A 101 -3.22 5.21 6.04
C LEU A 101 -2.50 4.12 6.84
N THR A 102 -2.12 3.01 6.21
CA THR A 102 -1.39 1.93 6.89
C THR A 102 -0.04 2.43 7.41
N TYR A 103 0.70 3.20 6.61
CA TYR A 103 1.97 3.79 7.03
C TYR A 103 1.78 4.78 8.18
N ALA A 104 0.79 5.66 8.12
CA ALA A 104 0.46 6.57 9.20
C ALA A 104 0.12 5.82 10.51
N LEU A 105 -0.64 4.72 10.43
CA LEU A 105 -0.97 3.89 11.59
C LEU A 105 0.25 3.17 12.17
N LEU A 106 1.16 2.70 11.32
CA LEU A 106 2.43 2.08 11.76
C LEU A 106 3.33 3.09 12.47
N ASP A 107 3.36 4.32 12.00
CA ASP A 107 4.09 5.42 12.62
C ASP A 107 3.35 6.05 13.81
N ARG A 108 2.14 5.58 14.08
CA ARG A 108 1.27 6.10 15.15
C ARG A 108 0.99 7.59 15.00
N SER A 109 0.84 8.01 13.74
CA SER A 109 0.49 9.38 13.37
C SER A 109 -1.02 9.58 13.41
N GLU A 110 -1.47 10.72 13.93
CA GLU A 110 -2.88 11.11 13.93
C GLU A 110 -3.36 11.67 12.59
N ARG A 111 -2.43 11.85 11.64
CA ARG A 111 -2.69 12.33 10.29
C ARG A 111 -1.88 11.54 9.27
N ILE A 112 -2.38 11.47 8.06
CA ILE A 112 -1.60 11.03 6.91
C ILE A 112 -0.76 12.23 6.46
N CYS A 113 0.53 12.21 6.75
CA CYS A 113 1.48 13.24 6.36
C CYS A 113 2.03 12.98 4.96
N LEU A 114 2.72 13.97 4.40
CA LEU A 114 3.30 13.90 3.05
C LEU A 114 4.18 12.66 2.85
N GLU A 115 5.04 12.31 3.82
CA GLU A 115 5.91 11.14 3.74
C GLU A 115 5.15 9.82 3.62
N HIS A 116 4.01 9.66 4.32
CA HIS A 116 3.17 8.48 4.20
C HIS A 116 2.56 8.36 2.81
N LEU A 117 2.11 9.48 2.24
CA LEU A 117 1.54 9.53 0.91
C LEU A 117 2.59 9.26 -0.16
N GLU A 118 3.76 9.88 -0.09
CA GLU A 118 4.85 9.64 -1.04
C GLU A 118 5.34 8.18 -1.00
N ALA A 119 5.45 7.59 0.19
CA ALA A 119 5.76 6.17 0.32
C ALA A 119 4.70 5.27 -0.33
N ALA A 120 3.43 5.65 -0.25
CA ALA A 120 2.34 4.91 -0.88
C ALA A 120 2.30 5.09 -2.40
N LEU A 121 2.65 6.27 -2.91
CA LEU A 121 2.74 6.57 -4.35
C LEU A 121 3.93 5.85 -5.01
N ALA A 122 4.98 5.52 -4.26
CA ALA A 122 6.17 4.82 -4.75
C ALA A 122 5.95 3.31 -4.99
N VAL A 123 4.84 2.72 -4.54
CA VAL A 123 4.50 1.30 -4.69
C VAL A 123 3.69 1.05 -5.96
#